data_eafedfb9dfc5602d2e39ec01d50b715e
#
_entry.id   eafedfb9dfc5602d2e39ec01d50b715e
#
_cell.length_a   1.000
_cell.length_b   1.000
_cell.length_c   1.000
_cell.angle_alpha   90.00
_cell.angle_beta   90.00
_cell.angle_gamma   90.00
#
_symmetry.space_group_name_H-M   'P 1'
#
loop_
_entity.id
_entity.type
_entity.pdbx_description
1 polymer ?
#
loop_
_entity_poly.entity_id
_entity_poly.type
_entity_poly.pdbx_seq_one_letter_code
_entity_poly.pdbx_strand_id
1 'polypeptide(L)'
;MYKIITIILFVCLSYSTILSQNVDHWETVVFDNDNWKYLTPNSEPNINWRKLTFDDSTWNIGQGGIGYGDGDDNTNISSTVSLYLRKSFNITDTSKLSMAVFNIDYDDAFVAYLNDVEIARANVGSIGDHPTFNQSSTGLHEAQMYQGGNPSEFILDIATFKNNIFPGNN
;
A
#
# COMPACT_ATOMS: atom_id res chain seq x y z
N MET A 1 -41.62 58.05 21.76
CA MET A 1 -42.10 56.94 20.88
C MET A 1 -40.86 56.18 20.42
N TYR A 2 -40.54 55.10 21.14
CA TYR A 2 -39.31 54.28 20.89
C TYR A 2 -39.72 53.14 19.92
N LYS A 3 -39.04 53.08 18.77
CA LYS A 3 -39.21 51.95 17.86
C LYS A 3 -38.26 50.79 18.29
N ILE A 4 -38.88 49.66 18.70
CA ILE A 4 -38.15 48.43 18.96
C ILE A 4 -37.88 47.77 17.61
N ILE A 5 -36.60 47.62 17.27
CA ILE A 5 -36.16 46.82 16.11
C ILE A 5 -35.90 45.39 16.59
N THR A 6 -36.77 44.46 16.19
CA THR A 6 -36.60 43.05 16.47
C THR A 6 -35.68 42.46 15.39
N ILE A 7 -34.44 42.06 15.77
CA ILE A 7 -33.50 41.36 14.91
C ILE A 7 -33.82 39.88 15.04
N ILE A 8 -34.33 39.25 13.96
CA ILE A 8 -34.49 37.80 13.87
C ILE A 8 -33.18 37.22 13.33
N LEU A 9 -32.44 36.55 14.23
CA LEU A 9 -31.23 35.83 13.87
C LEU A 9 -31.60 34.45 13.27
N PHE A 10 -31.47 34.30 11.97
CA PHE A 10 -31.61 33.00 11.30
C PHE A 10 -30.34 32.19 11.53
N VAL A 11 -30.38 31.22 12.44
CA VAL A 11 -29.29 30.23 12.62
C VAL A 11 -29.53 29.11 11.59
N CYS A 12 -28.75 29.12 10.53
CA CYS A 12 -28.75 28.06 9.55
C CYS A 12 -27.94 26.87 10.14
N LEU A 13 -28.63 25.89 10.72
CA LEU A 13 -28.04 24.63 11.15
C LEU A 13 -27.82 23.76 9.91
N SER A 14 -26.58 23.74 9.38
CA SER A 14 -26.19 22.77 8.37
C SER A 14 -26.03 21.40 9.05
N TYR A 15 -26.99 20.53 8.84
CA TYR A 15 -26.85 19.11 9.21
C TYR A 15 -25.93 18.46 8.17
N SER A 16 -24.68 18.21 8.55
CA SER A 16 -23.82 17.29 7.82
C SER A 16 -24.31 15.88 8.12
N THR A 17 -25.01 15.26 7.21
CA THR A 17 -25.27 13.82 7.27
C THR A 17 -23.94 13.12 7.02
N ILE A 18 -23.33 12.56 8.05
CA ILE A 18 -22.26 11.60 7.92
C ILE A 18 -22.90 10.35 7.34
N LEU A 19 -22.78 10.16 6.04
CA LEU A 19 -23.10 8.89 5.40
C LEU A 19 -22.04 7.89 5.86
N SER A 20 -22.40 7.01 6.77
CA SER A 20 -21.60 5.83 7.06
C SER A 20 -21.50 5.03 5.78
N GLN A 21 -20.29 4.86 5.26
CA GLN A 21 -20.04 3.92 4.18
C GLN A 21 -20.31 2.52 4.72
N ASN A 22 -21.30 1.85 4.15
CA ASN A 22 -21.57 0.47 4.47
C ASN A 22 -20.70 -0.40 3.56
N VAL A 23 -19.75 -1.11 4.12
CA VAL A 23 -18.94 -2.11 3.41
C VAL A 23 -19.74 -3.42 3.44
N ASP A 24 -20.23 -3.86 2.27
CA ASP A 24 -21.06 -5.05 2.16
C ASP A 24 -20.25 -6.33 2.37
N HIS A 25 -19.03 -6.38 1.84
CA HIS A 25 -18.10 -7.50 2.00
C HIS A 25 -16.67 -7.07 1.68
N TRP A 26 -15.70 -7.89 2.08
CA TRP A 26 -14.28 -7.74 1.77
C TRP A 26 -13.83 -8.77 0.75
N GLU A 27 -13.02 -8.34 -0.21
CA GLU A 27 -12.32 -9.23 -1.13
C GLU A 27 -10.81 -9.04 -0.98
N THR A 28 -10.10 -10.14 -0.79
CA THR A 28 -8.64 -10.15 -0.81
C THR A 28 -8.17 -10.44 -2.23
N VAL A 29 -7.36 -9.56 -2.78
CA VAL A 29 -6.83 -9.68 -4.17
C VAL A 29 -5.35 -10.06 -4.22
N VAL A 30 -4.64 -9.90 -3.11
CA VAL A 30 -3.25 -10.34 -2.92
C VAL A 30 -3.16 -11.00 -1.55
N PHE A 31 -2.66 -12.24 -1.52
CA PHE A 31 -2.51 -13.01 -0.29
C PHE A 31 -1.04 -13.05 0.15
N ASP A 32 -0.81 -13.21 1.43
CA ASP A 32 0.52 -13.28 2.05
C ASP A 32 1.40 -14.39 1.45
N ASN A 33 0.79 -15.54 1.13
CA ASN A 33 1.47 -16.70 0.57
C ASN A 33 1.47 -16.76 -0.97
N ASP A 34 1.09 -15.69 -1.64
CA ASP A 34 1.16 -15.62 -3.10
C ASP A 34 2.61 -15.66 -3.60
N ASN A 35 2.79 -16.10 -4.84
CA ASN A 35 4.06 -15.95 -5.52
C ASN A 35 4.28 -14.53 -6.01
N TRP A 36 5.46 -14.01 -5.75
CA TRP A 36 5.92 -12.67 -6.13
C TRP A 36 7.09 -12.77 -7.11
N LYS A 37 7.20 -11.80 -7.99
CA LYS A 37 8.46 -11.49 -8.67
C LYS A 37 9.31 -10.66 -7.73
N TYR A 38 10.60 -11.04 -7.61
CA TYR A 38 11.52 -10.30 -6.74
C TYR A 38 12.90 -10.08 -7.36
N LEU A 39 13.53 -9.00 -6.95
CA LEU A 39 14.87 -8.62 -7.31
C LEU A 39 15.66 -8.18 -6.08
N THR A 40 16.79 -8.83 -5.81
CA THR A 40 17.81 -8.34 -4.88
C THR A 40 18.81 -7.48 -5.69
N PRO A 41 18.78 -6.16 -5.56
CA PRO A 41 19.50 -5.28 -6.46
C PRO A 41 20.99 -5.18 -6.05
N ASN A 42 21.87 -5.04 -7.05
CA ASN A 42 23.25 -4.60 -6.88
C ASN A 42 23.53 -3.21 -7.48
N SER A 43 22.51 -2.61 -8.06
CA SER A 43 22.48 -1.25 -8.62
C SER A 43 21.03 -0.77 -8.71
N GLU A 44 20.82 0.51 -9.02
CA GLU A 44 19.47 1.03 -9.23
C GLU A 44 18.73 0.22 -10.31
N PRO A 45 17.53 -0.34 -10.00
CA PRO A 45 16.72 -0.98 -11.02
C PRO A 45 16.18 0.04 -12.01
N ASN A 46 15.70 -0.43 -13.14
CA ASN A 46 15.04 0.45 -14.13
C ASN A 46 13.91 1.22 -13.47
N ILE A 47 13.87 2.56 -13.62
CA ILE A 47 12.87 3.46 -13.01
C ILE A 47 11.41 3.07 -13.33
N ASN A 48 11.18 2.37 -14.44
CA ASN A 48 9.85 1.92 -14.85
C ASN A 48 9.40 0.62 -14.15
N TRP A 49 10.18 0.07 -13.23
CA TRP A 49 9.86 -1.19 -12.57
C TRP A 49 8.49 -1.19 -11.85
N ARG A 50 7.98 -0.03 -11.47
CA ARG A 50 6.68 0.14 -10.81
C ARG A 50 5.48 0.12 -11.77
N LYS A 51 5.73 0.25 -13.08
CA LYS A 51 4.67 0.32 -14.09
C LYS A 51 4.11 -1.05 -14.40
N LEU A 52 2.82 -1.10 -14.69
CA LEU A 52 2.13 -2.34 -15.08
C LEU A 52 2.76 -2.98 -16.33
N THR A 53 3.28 -2.16 -17.26
CA THR A 53 3.87 -2.62 -18.53
C THR A 53 5.35 -3.02 -18.43
N PHE A 54 5.93 -2.99 -17.23
CA PHE A 54 7.32 -3.37 -17.05
C PHE A 54 7.50 -4.88 -17.25
N ASP A 55 8.52 -5.26 -18.03
CA ASP A 55 8.92 -6.65 -18.22
C ASP A 55 9.78 -7.11 -17.03
N ASP A 56 9.20 -7.90 -16.16
CA ASP A 56 9.85 -8.54 -15.02
C ASP A 56 10.18 -10.02 -15.25
N SER A 57 10.23 -10.45 -16.50
CA SER A 57 10.49 -11.85 -16.85
C SER A 57 11.83 -12.38 -16.33
N THR A 58 12.81 -11.48 -16.14
CA THR A 58 14.15 -11.80 -15.61
C THR A 58 14.20 -11.80 -14.08
N TRP A 59 13.16 -11.37 -13.38
CA TRP A 59 13.12 -11.36 -11.92
C TRP A 59 12.89 -12.79 -11.40
N ASN A 60 13.42 -13.06 -10.22
CA ASN A 60 13.17 -14.33 -9.53
C ASN A 60 11.69 -14.46 -9.14
N ILE A 61 11.28 -15.67 -8.80
CA ILE A 61 9.94 -15.96 -8.26
C ILE A 61 10.12 -16.58 -6.88
N GLY A 62 9.35 -16.10 -5.91
CA GLY A 62 9.31 -16.62 -4.55
C GLY A 62 7.95 -16.46 -3.91
N GLN A 63 7.61 -17.37 -3.02
CA GLN A 63 6.41 -17.28 -2.21
C GLN A 63 6.59 -16.18 -1.16
N GLY A 64 5.51 -15.44 -0.83
CA GLY A 64 5.49 -14.41 0.21
C GLY A 64 6.02 -14.91 1.56
N GLY A 65 6.54 -14.00 2.38
CA GLY A 65 7.54 -14.27 3.41
C GLY A 65 8.91 -14.41 2.75
N ILE A 66 9.39 -13.30 2.12
CA ILE A 66 10.66 -13.25 1.40
C ILE A 66 11.65 -12.44 2.23
N GLY A 67 12.66 -13.08 2.77
CA GLY A 67 13.60 -12.44 3.67
C GLY A 67 14.88 -13.24 3.87
N TYR A 68 15.61 -12.96 4.95
CA TYR A 68 16.85 -13.66 5.31
C TYR A 68 17.16 -13.50 6.79
N GLY A 69 17.85 -14.50 7.36
CA GLY A 69 18.61 -14.36 8.61
C GLY A 69 18.06 -15.12 9.81
N ASP A 70 16.78 -15.34 9.93
CA ASP A 70 16.09 -15.88 11.11
C ASP A 70 15.45 -17.27 10.89
N GLY A 71 15.24 -17.67 9.63
CA GLY A 71 14.84 -19.03 9.27
C GLY A 71 13.31 -19.25 9.29
N ASP A 72 12.52 -18.20 9.27
CA ASP A 72 11.05 -18.18 9.22
C ASP A 72 10.51 -17.81 7.83
N ASP A 73 11.38 -17.44 6.90
CA ASP A 73 11.04 -17.08 5.53
C ASP A 73 10.62 -18.27 4.67
N ASN A 74 9.52 -18.15 3.92
CA ASN A 74 9.14 -19.10 2.88
C ASN A 74 10.12 -19.07 1.69
N THR A 75 10.64 -17.88 1.38
CA THR A 75 11.64 -17.66 0.34
C THR A 75 12.86 -17.00 0.94
N ASN A 76 13.88 -17.80 1.22
CA ASN A 76 15.13 -17.31 1.77
C ASN A 76 16.03 -16.70 0.69
N ILE A 77 16.50 -15.46 0.90
CA ILE A 77 17.37 -14.73 -0.01
C ILE A 77 18.72 -14.41 0.65
N SER A 78 19.69 -13.93 -0.11
CA SER A 78 20.92 -13.39 0.44
C SER A 78 20.69 -12.04 1.10
N SER A 79 21.43 -11.73 2.15
CA SER A 79 21.41 -10.43 2.82
C SER A 79 21.52 -9.28 1.83
N THR A 80 20.60 -8.32 1.94
CA THR A 80 20.52 -7.16 1.06
C THR A 80 19.97 -5.95 1.83
N VAL A 81 20.30 -4.73 1.39
CA VAL A 81 19.75 -3.49 1.96
C VAL A 81 18.32 -3.25 1.49
N SER A 82 17.99 -3.68 0.27
CA SER A 82 16.65 -3.51 -0.28
C SER A 82 16.22 -4.73 -1.08
N LEU A 83 14.92 -4.93 -1.15
CA LEU A 83 14.26 -5.97 -1.91
C LEU A 83 13.15 -5.32 -2.74
N TYR A 84 13.15 -5.59 -4.04
CA TYR A 84 12.08 -5.12 -4.94
C TYR A 84 11.12 -6.26 -5.21
N LEU A 85 9.85 -6.02 -4.97
CA LEU A 85 8.77 -7.00 -5.13
C LEU A 85 7.75 -6.51 -6.14
N ARG A 86 7.25 -7.42 -6.97
CA ARG A 86 6.16 -7.15 -7.90
C ARG A 86 5.12 -8.26 -7.84
N LYS A 87 3.86 -7.87 -7.80
CA LYS A 87 2.71 -8.78 -7.83
C LYS A 87 1.64 -8.20 -8.74
N SER A 88 1.21 -8.98 -9.72
CA SER A 88 0.02 -8.64 -10.50
C SER A 88 -1.21 -9.31 -9.91
N PHE A 89 -2.33 -8.60 -9.90
CA PHE A 89 -3.63 -9.11 -9.46
C PHE A 89 -4.74 -8.61 -10.38
N ASN A 90 -5.90 -9.24 -10.32
CA ASN A 90 -7.03 -8.93 -11.19
C ASN A 90 -8.21 -8.41 -10.37
N ILE A 91 -8.84 -7.35 -10.87
CA ILE A 91 -10.13 -6.84 -10.37
C ILE A 91 -11.13 -6.79 -11.52
N THR A 92 -12.31 -7.36 -11.33
CA THR A 92 -13.34 -7.39 -12.38
C THR A 92 -14.20 -6.15 -12.41
N ASP A 93 -14.50 -5.55 -11.25
CA ASP A 93 -15.36 -4.37 -11.14
C ASP A 93 -14.82 -3.39 -10.10
N THR A 94 -14.36 -2.24 -10.54
CA THR A 94 -13.85 -1.16 -9.69
C THR A 94 -14.93 -0.16 -9.24
N SER A 95 -16.15 -0.25 -9.80
CA SER A 95 -17.22 0.73 -9.54
C SER A 95 -17.75 0.66 -8.12
N LYS A 96 -17.73 -0.53 -7.51
CA LYS A 96 -18.26 -0.81 -6.17
C LYS A 96 -17.24 -0.66 -5.05
N LEU A 97 -16.01 -0.34 -5.35
CA LEU A 97 -14.98 -0.14 -4.33
C LEU A 97 -15.34 1.06 -3.45
N SER A 98 -15.49 0.84 -2.16
CA SER A 98 -15.80 1.87 -1.16
C SER A 98 -14.66 2.09 -0.18
N MET A 99 -13.80 1.10 -0.01
CA MET A 99 -12.62 1.14 0.85
C MET A 99 -11.53 0.24 0.28
N ALA A 100 -10.29 0.59 0.51
CA ALA A 100 -9.13 -0.23 0.21
C ALA A 100 -8.21 -0.27 1.43
N VAL A 101 -7.75 -1.47 1.78
CA VAL A 101 -6.83 -1.71 2.90
C VAL A 101 -5.62 -2.44 2.38
N PHE A 102 -4.45 -1.95 2.76
CA PHE A 102 -3.17 -2.57 2.49
C PHE A 102 -2.58 -3.06 3.81
N ASN A 103 -2.53 -4.37 3.97
CA ASN A 103 -1.86 -5.02 5.08
C ASN A 103 -0.48 -5.48 4.63
N ILE A 104 0.53 -5.16 5.39
CA ILE A 104 1.92 -5.54 5.11
C ILE A 104 2.65 -5.89 6.40
N ASP A 105 3.35 -7.01 6.36
CA ASP A 105 4.35 -7.35 7.36
C ASP A 105 5.73 -7.06 6.76
N TYR A 106 6.55 -6.26 7.45
CA TYR A 106 7.78 -5.77 6.88
C TYR A 106 8.86 -5.61 7.97
N ASP A 107 10.09 -5.71 7.56
CA ASP A 107 11.26 -5.46 8.38
C ASP A 107 11.86 -4.13 7.94
N ASP A 108 11.99 -3.27 8.94
CA ASP A 108 12.36 -1.87 9.03
C ASP A 108 11.52 -0.92 8.18
N ALA A 109 11.45 -1.05 6.86
CA ALA A 109 10.87 0.00 6.02
C ALA A 109 10.28 -0.53 4.70
N PHE A 110 9.32 0.21 4.12
CA PHE A 110 8.83 -0.09 2.77
C PHE A 110 8.30 1.16 2.06
N VAL A 111 8.18 1.07 0.73
CA VAL A 111 7.34 1.93 -0.11
C VAL A 111 6.52 1.04 -1.04
N ALA A 112 5.20 1.19 -1.01
CA ALA A 112 4.28 0.45 -1.86
C ALA A 112 3.72 1.33 -2.98
N TYR A 113 3.65 0.77 -4.17
CA TYR A 113 3.12 1.43 -5.37
C TYR A 113 2.01 0.60 -6.00
N LEU A 114 0.97 1.27 -6.49
CA LEU A 114 -0.06 0.70 -7.35
C LEU A 114 0.04 1.37 -8.72
N ASN A 115 0.42 0.59 -9.75
CA ASN A 115 0.53 1.07 -11.13
C ASN A 115 1.33 2.39 -11.26
N ASP A 116 2.53 2.44 -10.65
CA ASP A 116 3.46 3.59 -10.60
C ASP A 116 3.13 4.68 -9.57
N VAL A 117 1.97 4.64 -8.91
CA VAL A 117 1.55 5.62 -7.90
C VAL A 117 1.78 5.08 -6.50
N GLU A 118 2.46 5.85 -5.66
CA GLU A 118 2.68 5.50 -4.25
C GLU A 118 1.36 5.45 -3.49
N ILE A 119 1.13 4.35 -2.77
CA ILE A 119 -0.09 4.13 -1.97
C ILE A 119 0.17 4.03 -0.47
N ALA A 120 1.37 3.64 -0.06
CA ALA A 120 1.77 3.54 1.34
C ALA A 120 3.30 3.59 1.49
N ARG A 121 3.75 4.01 2.66
CA ARG A 121 5.18 4.09 3.01
C ARG A 121 5.35 4.02 4.52
N ALA A 122 6.46 3.42 4.95
CA ALA A 122 6.93 3.53 6.32
C ALA A 122 8.46 3.57 6.39
N ASN A 123 8.99 4.33 7.32
CA ASN A 123 10.39 4.38 7.76
C ASN A 123 11.46 4.61 6.68
N VAL A 124 11.14 5.19 5.52
CA VAL A 124 12.13 5.53 4.50
C VAL A 124 11.71 6.75 3.68
N GLY A 125 12.55 7.79 3.63
CA GLY A 125 12.34 9.01 2.83
C GLY A 125 11.04 9.74 3.13
N SER A 126 10.61 10.59 2.21
CA SER A 126 9.33 11.33 2.25
C SER A 126 8.41 10.86 1.12
N ILE A 127 7.10 11.09 1.26
CA ILE A 127 6.10 10.79 0.22
C ILE A 127 6.54 11.43 -1.11
N GLY A 128 6.57 10.62 -2.17
CA GLY A 128 7.02 11.02 -3.51
C GLY A 128 8.51 10.88 -3.76
N ASP A 129 9.34 10.68 -2.73
CA ASP A 129 10.75 10.33 -2.93
C ASP A 129 10.87 8.90 -3.43
N HIS A 130 11.86 8.65 -4.29
CA HIS A 130 12.22 7.30 -4.71
C HIS A 130 13.50 6.89 -3.99
N PRO A 131 13.41 6.06 -2.93
CA PRO A 131 14.59 5.61 -2.22
C PRO A 131 15.56 4.91 -3.16
N THR A 132 16.86 5.15 -2.97
CA THR A 132 17.88 4.42 -3.72
C THR A 132 17.99 2.98 -3.22
N PHE A 133 18.47 2.07 -4.08
CA PHE A 133 18.58 0.63 -3.74
C PHE A 133 19.40 0.34 -2.48
N ASN A 134 20.27 1.25 -2.08
CA ASN A 134 21.14 1.12 -0.91
C ASN A 134 20.74 2.09 0.24
N GLN A 135 19.56 2.68 0.20
CA GLN A 135 19.07 3.55 1.24
C GLN A 135 18.58 2.76 2.44
N SER A 136 19.16 3.03 3.60
CA SER A 136 18.71 2.43 4.86
C SER A 136 17.40 3.06 5.35
N SER A 137 16.69 2.31 6.19
CA SER A 137 15.54 2.77 6.97
C SER A 137 15.90 3.96 7.87
N THR A 138 14.91 4.76 8.22
CA THR A 138 15.01 5.85 9.20
C THR A 138 14.54 5.48 10.59
N GLY A 139 14.02 4.27 10.76
CA GLY A 139 13.50 3.70 12.02
C GLY A 139 13.61 2.19 12.00
N LEU A 140 13.39 1.57 13.14
CA LEU A 140 13.34 0.13 13.30
C LEU A 140 11.89 -0.33 13.31
N HIS A 141 11.62 -1.44 12.66
CA HIS A 141 10.35 -2.15 12.69
C HIS A 141 10.63 -3.63 12.43
N GLU A 142 10.02 -4.49 13.22
CA GLU A 142 10.14 -5.93 13.09
C GLU A 142 8.85 -6.52 12.50
N ALA A 143 8.97 -7.43 11.57
CA ALA A 143 7.86 -8.25 11.11
C ALA A 143 7.24 -9.02 12.28
N GLN A 144 5.94 -9.25 12.27
CA GLN A 144 5.20 -9.83 13.41
C GLN A 144 4.50 -11.15 13.08
N MET A 145 4.17 -11.40 11.81
CA MET A 145 3.32 -12.53 11.42
C MET A 145 3.99 -13.87 11.73
N TYR A 146 5.30 -13.98 11.60
CA TYR A 146 6.04 -15.22 11.92
C TYR A 146 5.91 -15.63 13.39
N GLN A 147 5.60 -14.69 14.29
CA GLN A 147 5.35 -14.94 15.71
C GLN A 147 3.85 -15.05 16.04
N GLY A 148 2.97 -15.06 15.03
CA GLY A 148 1.52 -15.05 15.22
C GLY A 148 0.96 -13.65 15.51
N GLY A 149 1.71 -12.58 15.26
CA GLY A 149 1.24 -11.20 15.29
C GLY A 149 0.45 -10.83 14.06
N ASN A 150 -0.02 -9.58 14.01
CA ASN A 150 -0.76 -9.05 12.87
C ASN A 150 0.13 -8.17 12.01
N PRO A 151 -0.09 -8.13 10.69
CA PRO A 151 0.57 -7.17 9.81
C PRO A 151 0.17 -5.73 10.16
N SER A 152 0.98 -4.78 9.74
CA SER A 152 0.61 -3.37 9.80
C SER A 152 -0.47 -3.05 8.77
N GLU A 153 -1.52 -2.31 9.21
CA GLU A 153 -2.66 -1.95 8.38
C GLU A 153 -2.57 -0.50 7.90
N PHE A 154 -2.80 -0.29 6.61
CA PHE A 154 -2.86 1.02 5.97
C PHE A 154 -4.20 1.17 5.25
N ILE A 155 -5.05 2.09 5.74
CA ILE A 155 -6.27 2.47 5.03
C ILE A 155 -5.85 3.41 3.90
N LEU A 156 -6.07 2.98 2.66
CA LEU A 156 -5.66 3.74 1.49
C LEU A 156 -6.65 4.87 1.18
N ASP A 157 -6.12 6.00 0.67
CA ASP A 157 -6.98 7.04 0.12
C ASP A 157 -7.76 6.47 -1.07
N ILE A 158 -9.06 6.31 -0.87
CA ILE A 158 -9.94 5.65 -1.85
C ILE A 158 -10.00 6.40 -3.18
N ALA A 159 -9.82 7.71 -3.18
CA ALA A 159 -9.81 8.49 -4.41
C ALA A 159 -8.53 8.20 -5.22
N THR A 160 -7.38 8.24 -4.58
CA THR A 160 -6.10 7.85 -5.20
C THR A 160 -6.14 6.40 -5.68
N PHE A 161 -6.65 5.47 -4.84
CA PHE A 161 -6.76 4.06 -5.21
C PHE A 161 -7.63 3.86 -6.45
N LYS A 162 -8.85 4.43 -6.50
CA LYS A 162 -9.78 4.31 -7.64
C LYS A 162 -9.25 4.93 -8.92
N ASN A 163 -8.45 5.97 -8.83
CA ASN A 163 -7.87 6.63 -10.01
C ASN A 163 -6.72 5.81 -10.63
N ASN A 164 -6.16 4.85 -9.89
CA ASN A 164 -4.98 4.10 -10.31
C ASN A 164 -5.19 2.59 -10.40
N ILE A 165 -6.43 2.12 -10.20
CA ILE A 165 -6.81 0.72 -10.37
C ILE A 165 -7.77 0.58 -11.54
N PHE A 166 -7.61 -0.49 -12.33
CA PHE A 166 -8.37 -0.68 -13.57
C PHE A 166 -9.07 -2.06 -13.54
N PRO A 167 -10.22 -2.20 -14.21
CA PRO A 167 -10.78 -3.52 -14.48
C PRO A 167 -9.77 -4.36 -15.26
N GLY A 168 -9.52 -5.57 -14.81
CA GLY A 168 -8.50 -6.47 -15.36
C GLY A 168 -7.23 -6.50 -14.51
N ASN A 169 -6.09 -6.65 -15.17
CA ASN A 169 -4.80 -6.81 -14.52
C ASN A 169 -4.24 -5.47 -14.01
N ASN A 170 -3.74 -5.51 -12.78
CA ASN A 170 -3.11 -4.39 -12.07
C ASN A 170 -1.76 -4.82 -11.50
#